data_b6d730a31347e6cf754c8c00820ba199
#
_entry.id   b6d730a31347e6cf754c8c00820ba199
#
_cell.length_a   1.000
_cell.length_b   1.000
_cell.length_c   1.000
_cell.angle_alpha   90.00
_cell.angle_beta   90.00
_cell.angle_gamma   90.00
#
_symmetry.space_group_name_H-M   'P 1'
#
loop_
_entity.id
_entity.type
_entity.pdbx_description
1 polymer ?
#
loop_
_entity_poly.entity_id
_entity_poly.type
_entity_poly.pdbx_seq_one_letter_code
_entity_poly.pdbx_strand_id
1 'polypeptide(L)'
;LDTAIARLETRKKPQAFLDVSAFQALESERKTLQTRTEELQAQRNQLSKQVGMLMSRGDKDGAEAIKAQVAAGKVELEQSAARLEQIQSELQAMLVAVPNLPHESVPVGSDEAGNVEVRRWSADGKGPRTFEFEVKDHVDVGTPLGLDFDMGVKLSGSRFTVMKGQIARLHRALAQFMLDVQTQEHGYTECYVPYAVNADSLKGTGQLPKFEGDLFAAKKGGQDGEPVPDNTALYLIPTSEVPLTNFVRDVVTPEANLPIKLTAHTPCFRSEAGSGGRDIRGLIRQHQFDKVEMVQIVHPDKSYEALEEMTRHAEAVLQKLGLPYRVMSLCTGDMGFGAA
;
A
#
# COMPACT_ATOMS: atom_id res chain seq x y z
N LEU A 1 14.96 -15.44 -10.52
CA LEU A 1 15.48 -14.10 -10.32
C LEU A 1 15.63 -13.35 -11.66
N ASP A 2 16.25 -13.95 -12.68
CA ASP A 2 16.51 -13.31 -13.98
C ASP A 2 15.24 -12.82 -14.66
N THR A 3 14.16 -13.60 -14.63
CA THR A 3 12.84 -13.20 -15.15
C THR A 3 12.26 -11.99 -14.39
N ALA A 4 12.41 -11.96 -13.07
CA ALA A 4 11.95 -10.84 -12.26
C ALA A 4 12.73 -9.55 -12.59
N ILE A 5 14.05 -9.67 -12.75
CA ILE A 5 14.90 -8.53 -13.13
C ILE A 5 14.53 -8.02 -14.50
N ALA A 6 14.39 -8.90 -15.50
CA ALA A 6 14.00 -8.52 -16.85
C ALA A 6 12.65 -7.76 -16.90
N ARG A 7 11.67 -8.17 -16.06
CA ARG A 7 10.40 -7.47 -15.93
C ARG A 7 10.54 -6.11 -15.23
N LEU A 8 11.37 -6.00 -14.20
CA LEU A 8 11.65 -4.73 -13.53
C LEU A 8 12.35 -3.72 -14.44
N GLU A 9 13.24 -4.18 -15.31
CA GLU A 9 13.95 -3.33 -16.28
C GLU A 9 13.04 -2.68 -17.31
N THR A 10 11.81 -3.17 -17.50
CA THR A 10 10.83 -2.53 -18.37
C THR A 10 10.22 -1.27 -17.77
N ARG A 11 10.36 -1.02 -16.45
CA ARG A 11 9.81 0.16 -15.78
C ARG A 11 10.60 1.44 -16.13
N LYS A 12 9.91 2.60 -15.99
CA LYS A 12 10.50 3.91 -16.24
C LYS A 12 11.79 4.11 -15.45
N LYS A 13 12.81 4.60 -16.13
CA LYS A 13 14.17 4.77 -15.61
C LYS A 13 14.72 3.41 -15.20
N PRO A 14 15.48 2.73 -16.07
CA PRO A 14 16.19 1.54 -15.68
C PRO A 14 17.07 1.90 -14.47
N GLN A 15 16.56 1.61 -13.30
CA GLN A 15 17.26 1.69 -12.04
C GLN A 15 17.61 0.27 -11.69
N ALA A 16 18.79 0.06 -11.15
CA ALA A 16 19.02 -1.15 -10.39
C ALA A 16 18.08 -1.10 -9.18
N PHE A 17 16.83 -1.54 -9.35
CA PHE A 17 15.86 -1.60 -8.26
C PHE A 17 16.30 -2.58 -7.18
N LEU A 18 17.11 -3.57 -7.54
CA LEU A 18 17.67 -4.57 -6.65
C LEU A 18 19.15 -4.75 -6.99
N ASP A 19 20.03 -4.55 -6.00
CA ASP A 19 21.40 -5.01 -6.09
C ASP A 19 21.42 -6.54 -5.98
N VAL A 20 21.41 -7.20 -7.13
CA VAL A 20 21.32 -8.66 -7.25
C VAL A 20 22.51 -9.34 -6.57
N SER A 21 23.70 -8.78 -6.70
CA SER A 21 24.91 -9.35 -6.10
C SER A 21 24.87 -9.31 -4.59
N ALA A 22 24.48 -8.16 -4.02
CA ALA A 22 24.31 -8.01 -2.57
C ALA A 22 23.16 -8.90 -2.05
N PHE A 23 22.03 -8.96 -2.76
CA PHE A 23 20.91 -9.83 -2.41
C PHE A 23 21.31 -11.30 -2.38
N GLN A 24 22.00 -11.79 -3.41
CA GLN A 24 22.46 -13.17 -3.48
C GLN A 24 23.49 -13.51 -2.40
N ALA A 25 24.40 -12.57 -2.09
CA ALA A 25 25.38 -12.74 -1.02
C ALA A 25 24.69 -12.90 0.35
N LEU A 26 23.74 -12.00 0.67
CA LEU A 26 22.96 -12.07 1.91
C LEU A 26 22.11 -13.34 1.99
N GLU A 27 21.46 -13.76 0.91
CA GLU A 27 20.69 -15.01 0.87
C GLU A 27 21.57 -16.26 1.04
N SER A 28 22.78 -16.26 0.49
CA SER A 28 23.73 -17.34 0.69
C SER A 28 24.22 -17.40 2.14
N GLU A 29 24.56 -16.25 2.72
CA GLU A 29 24.95 -16.14 4.13
C GLU A 29 23.79 -16.58 5.05
N ARG A 30 22.56 -16.13 4.77
CA ARG A 30 21.37 -16.52 5.54
C ARG A 30 21.20 -18.05 5.58
N LYS A 31 21.26 -18.70 4.42
CA LYS A 31 21.13 -20.17 4.32
C LYS A 31 22.21 -20.89 5.12
N THR A 32 23.45 -20.44 5.00
CA THR A 32 24.60 -21.05 5.73
C THR A 32 24.42 -20.89 7.24
N LEU A 33 24.08 -19.69 7.70
CA LEU A 33 23.84 -19.42 9.12
C LEU A 33 22.62 -20.16 9.67
N GLN A 34 21.54 -20.28 8.89
CA GLN A 34 20.34 -21.01 9.30
C GLN A 34 20.69 -22.49 9.52
N THR A 35 21.34 -23.13 8.56
CA THR A 35 21.81 -24.53 8.71
C THR A 35 22.70 -24.68 9.92
N ARG A 36 23.66 -23.77 10.11
CA ARG A 36 24.58 -23.82 11.25
C ARG A 36 23.85 -23.63 12.58
N THR A 37 22.87 -22.75 12.64
CA THR A 37 22.04 -22.52 13.84
C THR A 37 21.25 -23.79 14.21
N GLU A 38 20.65 -24.44 13.22
CA GLU A 38 19.92 -25.70 13.41
C GLU A 38 20.85 -26.83 13.92
N GLU A 39 22.06 -26.97 13.36
CA GLU A 39 23.06 -27.92 13.82
C GLU A 39 23.47 -27.63 15.27
N LEU A 40 23.79 -26.41 15.62
CA LEU A 40 24.16 -26.00 16.97
C LEU A 40 23.01 -26.24 17.98
N GLN A 41 21.79 -26.00 17.60
CA GLN A 41 20.60 -26.30 18.44
C GLN A 41 20.46 -27.80 18.67
N ALA A 42 20.62 -28.62 17.63
CA ALA A 42 20.57 -30.06 17.73
C ALA A 42 21.70 -30.59 18.65
N GLN A 43 22.94 -30.10 18.44
CA GLN A 43 24.09 -30.44 19.27
C GLN A 43 23.90 -30.04 20.72
N ARG A 44 23.42 -28.82 20.99
CA ARG A 44 23.09 -28.35 22.35
C ARG A 44 22.09 -29.29 23.04
N ASN A 45 21.02 -29.68 22.32
CA ASN A 45 20.00 -30.57 22.86
C ASN A 45 20.59 -31.96 23.18
N GLN A 46 21.48 -32.49 22.35
CA GLN A 46 22.17 -33.76 22.56
C GLN A 46 23.12 -33.69 23.78
N LEU A 47 23.95 -32.65 23.84
CA LEU A 47 24.86 -32.41 24.96
C LEU A 47 24.13 -32.23 26.29
N SER A 48 23.02 -31.51 26.27
CA SER A 48 22.16 -31.32 27.47
C SER A 48 21.60 -32.65 28.00
N LYS A 49 21.21 -33.57 27.12
CA LYS A 49 20.78 -34.91 27.49
C LYS A 49 21.96 -35.72 28.10
N GLN A 50 23.18 -35.58 27.55
CA GLN A 50 24.37 -36.23 28.09
C GLN A 50 24.74 -35.73 29.49
N VAL A 51 24.63 -34.39 29.73
CA VAL A 51 24.82 -33.82 31.07
C VAL A 51 23.86 -34.47 32.06
N GLY A 52 22.56 -34.60 31.70
CA GLY A 52 21.58 -35.30 32.56
C GLY A 52 21.94 -36.72 32.89
N MET A 53 22.43 -37.48 31.89
CA MET A 53 22.86 -38.87 32.09
C MET A 53 24.13 -39.01 32.97
N LEU A 54 25.12 -38.15 32.79
CA LEU A 54 26.33 -38.13 33.60
C LEU A 54 26.03 -37.74 35.05
N MET A 55 25.20 -36.74 35.25
CA MET A 55 24.78 -36.35 36.59
C MET A 55 24.00 -37.46 37.31
N SER A 56 23.17 -38.22 36.63
CA SER A 56 22.44 -39.35 37.20
C SER A 56 23.35 -40.52 37.58
N ARG A 57 24.53 -40.65 36.94
CA ARG A 57 25.56 -41.63 37.20
C ARG A 57 26.58 -41.17 38.25
N GLY A 58 26.52 -39.94 38.73
CA GLY A 58 27.44 -39.36 39.70
C GLY A 58 28.77 -38.88 39.10
N ASP A 59 28.92 -38.88 37.77
CA ASP A 59 30.10 -38.37 37.07
C ASP A 59 30.02 -36.84 36.91
N LYS A 60 30.49 -36.16 37.94
CA LYS A 60 30.46 -34.69 38.01
C LYS A 60 31.48 -34.05 37.10
N ASP A 61 32.67 -34.62 36.96
CA ASP A 61 33.76 -34.08 36.16
C ASP A 61 33.41 -34.17 34.67
N GLY A 62 32.86 -35.29 34.23
CA GLY A 62 32.37 -35.47 32.88
C GLY A 62 31.22 -34.52 32.55
N ALA A 63 30.30 -34.28 33.51
CA ALA A 63 29.21 -33.35 33.34
C ALA A 63 29.68 -31.89 33.20
N GLU A 64 30.69 -31.48 33.98
CA GLU A 64 31.27 -30.13 33.88
C GLU A 64 32.00 -29.89 32.53
N ALA A 65 32.71 -30.87 32.04
CA ALA A 65 33.38 -30.82 30.72
C ALA A 65 32.34 -30.58 29.59
N ILE A 66 31.20 -31.29 29.64
CA ILE A 66 30.14 -31.14 28.65
C ILE A 66 29.39 -29.81 28.85
N LYS A 67 29.15 -29.34 30.06
CA LYS A 67 28.59 -28.00 30.32
C LYS A 67 29.44 -26.89 29.72
N ALA A 68 30.79 -27.00 29.78
CA ALA A 68 31.69 -26.05 29.13
C ALA A 68 31.49 -26.01 27.61
N GLN A 69 31.30 -27.20 26.98
CA GLN A 69 31.00 -27.29 25.55
C GLN A 69 29.63 -26.67 25.21
N VAL A 70 28.59 -26.90 26.04
CA VAL A 70 27.27 -26.27 25.89
C VAL A 70 27.37 -24.75 26.01
N ALA A 71 28.18 -24.25 26.95
CA ALA A 71 28.40 -22.82 27.14
C ALA A 71 29.09 -22.17 25.94
N ALA A 72 30.11 -22.82 25.36
CA ALA A 72 30.77 -22.34 24.14
C ALA A 72 29.83 -22.32 22.94
N GLY A 73 29.03 -23.38 22.75
CA GLY A 73 28.03 -23.44 21.68
C GLY A 73 26.91 -22.41 21.83
N LYS A 74 26.58 -21.99 23.07
CA LYS A 74 25.61 -20.98 23.34
C LYS A 74 26.02 -19.59 22.77
N VAL A 75 27.30 -19.23 22.96
CA VAL A 75 27.82 -17.95 22.44
C VAL A 75 27.75 -17.92 20.90
N GLU A 76 28.18 -19.00 20.23
CA GLU A 76 28.07 -19.09 18.77
C GLU A 76 26.62 -19.04 18.30
N LEU A 77 25.71 -19.67 19.02
CA LEU A 77 24.26 -19.65 18.71
C LEU A 77 23.68 -18.24 18.81
N GLU A 78 24.04 -17.50 19.86
CA GLU A 78 23.59 -16.12 20.07
C GLU A 78 24.13 -15.17 18.99
N GLN A 79 25.40 -15.32 18.61
CA GLN A 79 26.00 -14.54 17.52
C GLN A 79 25.36 -14.85 16.17
N SER A 80 25.12 -16.13 15.88
CA SER A 80 24.46 -16.55 14.64
C SER A 80 23.02 -16.05 14.57
N ALA A 81 22.28 -16.09 15.68
CA ALA A 81 20.92 -15.58 15.75
C ALA A 81 20.85 -14.06 15.51
N ALA A 82 21.74 -13.28 16.15
CA ALA A 82 21.83 -11.85 15.96
C ALA A 82 22.19 -11.47 14.50
N ARG A 83 23.14 -12.18 13.90
CA ARG A 83 23.51 -11.95 12.49
C ARG A 83 22.37 -12.34 11.55
N LEU A 84 21.64 -13.42 11.84
CA LEU A 84 20.48 -13.85 11.06
C LEU A 84 19.37 -12.80 11.06
N GLU A 85 19.07 -12.23 12.22
CA GLU A 85 18.10 -11.13 12.37
C GLU A 85 18.54 -9.89 11.57
N GLN A 86 19.82 -9.53 11.64
CA GLN A 86 20.37 -8.43 10.85
C GLN A 86 20.22 -8.69 9.34
N ILE A 87 20.59 -9.87 8.84
CA ILE A 87 20.45 -10.23 7.42
C ILE A 87 18.98 -10.17 6.99
N GLN A 88 18.08 -10.68 7.81
CA GLN A 88 16.64 -10.61 7.50
C GLN A 88 16.16 -9.16 7.38
N SER A 89 16.62 -8.28 8.25
CA SER A 89 16.31 -6.84 8.19
C SER A 89 16.88 -6.19 6.92
N GLU A 90 18.13 -6.51 6.56
CA GLU A 90 18.77 -5.99 5.34
C GLU A 90 18.03 -6.47 4.08
N LEU A 91 17.72 -7.76 3.99
CA LEU A 91 16.94 -8.34 2.88
C LEU A 91 15.55 -7.70 2.78
N GLN A 92 14.86 -7.54 3.91
CA GLN A 92 13.56 -6.88 3.94
C GLN A 92 13.65 -5.44 3.44
N ALA A 93 14.65 -4.68 3.89
CA ALA A 93 14.86 -3.30 3.44
C ALA A 93 15.11 -3.21 1.92
N MET A 94 15.87 -4.17 1.36
CA MET A 94 16.08 -4.25 -0.09
C MET A 94 14.77 -4.55 -0.84
N LEU A 95 13.99 -5.51 -0.36
CA LEU A 95 12.76 -5.96 -1.05
C LEU A 95 11.64 -4.93 -1.01
N VAL A 96 11.45 -4.20 0.10
CA VAL A 96 10.41 -3.15 0.18
C VAL A 96 10.72 -1.93 -0.69
N ALA A 97 11.97 -1.78 -1.14
CA ALA A 97 12.35 -0.72 -2.06
C ALA A 97 12.08 -1.09 -3.55
N VAL A 98 11.79 -2.37 -3.82
CA VAL A 98 11.52 -2.86 -5.19
C VAL A 98 10.04 -2.70 -5.52
N PRO A 99 9.69 -2.10 -6.68
CA PRO A 99 8.30 -2.04 -7.11
C PRO A 99 7.76 -3.42 -7.49
N ASN A 100 6.44 -3.55 -7.56
CA ASN A 100 5.83 -4.80 -8.02
C ASN A 100 6.20 -5.11 -9.48
N LEU A 101 6.15 -6.40 -9.84
CA LEU A 101 6.53 -6.87 -11.18
C LEU A 101 5.40 -6.59 -12.18
N PRO A 102 5.65 -5.87 -13.29
CA PRO A 102 4.64 -5.70 -14.32
C PRO A 102 4.18 -7.05 -14.88
N HIS A 103 2.89 -7.25 -15.03
CA HIS A 103 2.35 -8.43 -15.72
C HIS A 103 2.73 -8.41 -17.21
N GLU A 104 2.79 -9.57 -17.86
CA GLU A 104 3.17 -9.68 -19.28
C GLU A 104 2.22 -8.93 -20.23
N SER A 105 0.99 -8.70 -19.82
CA SER A 105 0.00 -7.91 -20.60
C SER A 105 0.20 -6.40 -20.50
N VAL A 106 1.08 -5.91 -19.62
CA VAL A 106 1.34 -4.48 -19.45
C VAL A 106 2.14 -3.95 -20.63
N PRO A 107 1.65 -2.91 -21.33
CA PRO A 107 2.41 -2.33 -22.45
C PRO A 107 3.73 -1.74 -21.95
N VAL A 108 4.79 -1.95 -22.73
CA VAL A 108 6.10 -1.35 -22.41
C VAL A 108 6.14 0.08 -22.95
N GLY A 109 6.47 1.05 -22.09
CA GLY A 109 6.55 2.46 -22.46
C GLY A 109 7.31 3.26 -21.41
N SER A 110 7.74 4.48 -21.76
CA SER A 110 8.55 5.34 -20.90
C SER A 110 7.74 6.33 -20.06
N ASP A 111 6.53 6.67 -20.48
CA ASP A 111 5.67 7.69 -19.89
C ASP A 111 4.21 7.49 -20.33
N GLU A 112 3.33 8.43 -19.98
CA GLU A 112 1.90 8.36 -20.28
C GLU A 112 1.57 8.26 -21.78
N ALA A 113 2.46 8.65 -22.67
CA ALA A 113 2.25 8.48 -24.11
C ALA A 113 2.28 7.01 -24.55
N GLY A 114 2.88 6.14 -23.73
CA GLY A 114 2.89 4.69 -23.93
C GLY A 114 1.63 3.97 -23.43
N ASN A 115 0.69 4.67 -22.80
CA ASN A 115 -0.56 4.09 -22.31
C ASN A 115 -1.46 3.69 -23.49
N VAL A 116 -2.14 2.54 -23.35
CA VAL A 116 -2.98 1.97 -24.40
C VAL A 116 -4.46 2.08 -24.02
N GLU A 117 -5.27 2.65 -24.90
CA GLU A 117 -6.72 2.67 -24.72
C GLU A 117 -7.30 1.27 -24.95
N VAL A 118 -7.92 0.71 -23.91
CA VAL A 118 -8.58 -0.61 -23.97
C VAL A 118 -9.99 -0.49 -24.52
N ARG A 119 -10.74 0.51 -24.05
CA ARG A 119 -12.12 0.80 -24.45
C ARG A 119 -12.52 2.20 -24.07
N ARG A 120 -13.56 2.70 -24.71
CA ARG A 120 -14.23 3.95 -24.32
C ARG A 120 -15.74 3.76 -24.28
N TRP A 121 -16.38 4.63 -23.55
CA TRP A 121 -17.82 4.66 -23.44
C TRP A 121 -18.38 6.09 -23.43
N SER A 122 -19.56 6.25 -24.02
CA SER A 122 -20.43 7.43 -23.86
C SER A 122 -21.88 7.00 -24.04
N ALA A 123 -22.82 7.75 -23.46
CA ALA A 123 -24.23 7.38 -23.39
C ALA A 123 -24.88 7.17 -24.78
N ASP A 124 -24.43 7.91 -25.80
CA ASP A 124 -24.93 7.82 -27.18
C ASP A 124 -23.94 7.16 -28.15
N GLY A 125 -22.80 6.66 -27.66
CA GLY A 125 -21.74 6.06 -28.46
C GLY A 125 -20.93 7.05 -29.33
N LYS A 126 -21.18 8.36 -29.24
CA LYS A 126 -20.56 9.40 -30.09
C LYS A 126 -19.34 10.07 -29.44
N GLY A 127 -19.03 9.70 -28.20
CA GLY A 127 -17.96 10.31 -27.42
C GLY A 127 -18.41 11.50 -26.57
N PRO A 128 -17.49 12.37 -26.13
CA PRO A 128 -17.83 13.54 -25.34
C PRO A 128 -18.77 14.47 -26.09
N ARG A 129 -19.70 15.08 -25.38
CA ARG A 129 -20.63 16.06 -25.97
C ARG A 129 -19.86 17.24 -26.54
N THR A 130 -20.30 17.71 -27.72
CA THR A 130 -19.93 19.01 -28.28
C THR A 130 -20.93 20.07 -27.82
N PHE A 131 -20.45 21.29 -27.59
CA PHE A 131 -21.25 22.40 -27.13
C PHE A 131 -21.20 23.54 -28.15
N GLU A 132 -22.32 24.20 -28.36
CA GLU A 132 -22.42 25.38 -29.23
C GLU A 132 -22.06 26.70 -28.50
N PHE A 133 -21.66 26.59 -27.22
CA PHE A 133 -21.25 27.71 -26.38
C PHE A 133 -19.83 27.50 -25.86
N GLU A 134 -19.19 28.57 -25.41
CA GLU A 134 -17.86 28.50 -24.77
C GLU A 134 -17.92 27.69 -23.47
N VAL A 135 -17.14 26.61 -23.43
CA VAL A 135 -17.07 25.73 -22.27
C VAL A 135 -16.23 26.39 -21.18
N LYS A 136 -16.78 26.53 -19.99
CA LYS A 136 -16.08 27.02 -18.79
C LYS A 136 -15.53 25.85 -17.97
N ASP A 137 -14.40 26.07 -17.31
CA ASP A 137 -13.84 25.08 -16.40
C ASP A 137 -14.64 24.99 -15.08
N HIS A 138 -14.31 24.00 -14.27
CA HIS A 138 -15.00 23.73 -13.01
C HIS A 138 -14.84 24.85 -11.96
N VAL A 139 -13.79 25.67 -12.02
CA VAL A 139 -13.59 26.80 -11.11
C VAL A 139 -14.59 27.89 -11.46
N ASP A 140 -14.71 28.24 -12.74
CA ASP A 140 -15.60 29.31 -13.20
C ASP A 140 -17.08 28.95 -13.01
N VAL A 141 -17.42 27.66 -13.20
CA VAL A 141 -18.78 27.15 -12.98
C VAL A 141 -19.07 26.95 -11.50
N GLY A 142 -18.13 26.43 -10.73
CA GLY A 142 -18.34 26.02 -9.35
C GLY A 142 -18.31 27.16 -8.34
N THR A 143 -17.49 28.20 -8.57
CA THR A 143 -17.36 29.33 -7.66
C THR A 143 -18.71 30.04 -7.38
N PRO A 144 -19.52 30.41 -8.37
CA PRO A 144 -20.83 30.98 -8.10
C PRO A 144 -21.82 30.00 -7.47
N LEU A 145 -21.56 28.70 -7.52
CA LEU A 145 -22.40 27.64 -6.93
C LEU A 145 -21.97 27.24 -5.52
N GLY A 146 -20.86 27.77 -5.02
CA GLY A 146 -20.41 27.53 -3.64
C GLY A 146 -19.06 26.87 -3.46
N LEU A 147 -18.24 26.71 -4.52
CA LEU A 147 -16.82 26.42 -4.36
C LEU A 147 -16.09 27.67 -3.86
N ASP A 148 -15.36 27.54 -2.75
CA ASP A 148 -14.68 28.67 -2.11
C ASP A 148 -13.22 28.31 -1.84
N PHE A 149 -12.37 28.66 -2.78
CA PHE A 149 -10.93 28.41 -2.71
C PHE A 149 -10.24 29.37 -1.75
N ASP A 150 -10.67 30.63 -1.70
CA ASP A 150 -10.07 31.65 -0.81
C ASP A 150 -10.29 31.30 0.66
N MET A 151 -11.48 30.80 1.00
CA MET A 151 -11.73 30.30 2.34
C MET A 151 -10.90 29.05 2.65
N GLY A 152 -10.71 28.17 1.69
CA GLY A 152 -9.80 27.01 1.84
C GLY A 152 -8.37 27.43 2.17
N VAL A 153 -7.85 28.40 1.43
CA VAL A 153 -6.53 29.01 1.68
C VAL A 153 -6.46 29.64 3.06
N LYS A 154 -7.49 30.40 3.45
CA LYS A 154 -7.56 31.05 4.78
C LYS A 154 -7.53 30.06 5.93
N LEU A 155 -8.21 28.91 5.79
CA LEU A 155 -8.34 27.92 6.87
C LEU A 155 -7.13 27.00 6.97
N SER A 156 -6.56 26.58 5.83
CA SER A 156 -5.57 25.48 5.82
C SER A 156 -4.40 25.69 4.84
N GLY A 157 -4.45 26.72 4.02
CA GLY A 157 -3.44 26.95 2.99
C GLY A 157 -3.89 26.56 1.60
N SER A 158 -2.96 26.59 0.64
CA SER A 158 -3.21 26.22 -0.75
C SER A 158 -3.66 24.78 -0.88
N ARG A 159 -4.40 24.45 -1.96
CA ARG A 159 -4.91 23.10 -2.25
C ARG A 159 -5.90 22.55 -1.20
N PHE A 160 -6.56 23.43 -0.46
CA PHE A 160 -7.75 23.13 0.33
C PHE A 160 -8.91 23.94 -0.22
N THR A 161 -10.09 23.38 -0.20
CA THR A 161 -11.30 23.99 -0.75
C THR A 161 -12.44 23.87 0.24
N VAL A 162 -13.22 24.93 0.39
CA VAL A 162 -14.49 24.91 1.12
C VAL A 162 -15.62 24.78 0.12
N MET A 163 -16.57 23.92 0.41
CA MET A 163 -17.81 23.75 -0.35
C MET A 163 -18.99 24.26 0.47
N LYS A 164 -19.86 25.06 -0.14
CA LYS A 164 -21.04 25.64 0.51
C LYS A 164 -22.30 25.36 -0.29
N GLY A 165 -23.47 25.38 0.40
CA GLY A 165 -24.76 25.30 -0.23
C GLY A 165 -24.97 24.07 -1.11
N GLN A 166 -25.35 24.32 -2.37
CA GLN A 166 -25.70 23.25 -3.31
C GLN A 166 -24.50 22.36 -3.70
N ILE A 167 -23.31 22.91 -3.80
CA ILE A 167 -22.11 22.13 -4.10
C ILE A 167 -21.79 21.16 -2.95
N ALA A 168 -21.87 21.60 -1.69
CA ALA A 168 -21.69 20.74 -0.54
C ALA A 168 -22.75 19.61 -0.51
N ARG A 169 -23.99 19.93 -0.87
CA ARG A 169 -25.06 18.93 -1.02
C ARG A 169 -24.77 17.94 -2.14
N LEU A 170 -24.32 18.43 -3.30
CA LEU A 170 -23.95 17.58 -4.44
C LEU A 170 -22.81 16.63 -4.08
N HIS A 171 -21.76 17.14 -3.44
CA HIS A 171 -20.62 16.34 -2.97
C HIS A 171 -21.09 15.16 -2.08
N ARG A 172 -21.92 15.46 -1.06
CA ARG A 172 -22.49 14.43 -0.19
C ARG A 172 -23.38 13.45 -0.96
N ALA A 173 -24.21 13.93 -1.89
CA ALA A 173 -25.09 13.09 -2.69
C ALA A 173 -24.33 12.14 -3.60
N LEU A 174 -23.21 12.58 -4.20
CA LEU A 174 -22.34 11.74 -5.01
C LEU A 174 -21.67 10.63 -4.18
N ALA A 175 -21.19 10.98 -2.98
CA ALA A 175 -20.58 9.99 -2.10
C ALA A 175 -21.60 8.90 -1.69
N GLN A 176 -22.79 9.30 -1.28
CA GLN A 176 -23.87 8.36 -0.95
C GLN A 176 -24.28 7.51 -2.16
N PHE A 177 -24.46 8.12 -3.32
CA PHE A 177 -24.79 7.42 -4.55
C PHE A 177 -23.75 6.34 -4.89
N MET A 178 -22.45 6.68 -4.82
CA MET A 178 -21.37 5.70 -5.09
C MET A 178 -21.38 4.56 -4.08
N LEU A 179 -21.57 4.83 -2.78
CA LEU A 179 -21.70 3.79 -1.75
C LEU A 179 -22.89 2.88 -2.02
N ASP A 180 -24.06 3.45 -2.34
CA ASP A 180 -25.27 2.68 -2.62
C ASP A 180 -25.07 1.76 -3.83
N VAL A 181 -24.44 2.23 -4.90
CA VAL A 181 -24.10 1.40 -6.07
C VAL A 181 -23.19 0.24 -5.67
N GLN A 182 -22.13 0.50 -4.90
CA GLN A 182 -21.19 -0.55 -4.53
C GLN A 182 -21.82 -1.58 -3.57
N THR A 183 -22.62 -1.14 -2.63
CA THR A 183 -23.23 -2.05 -1.62
C THR A 183 -24.43 -2.81 -2.14
N GLN A 184 -25.34 -2.14 -2.87
CA GLN A 184 -26.60 -2.72 -3.29
C GLN A 184 -26.51 -3.52 -4.59
N GLU A 185 -25.62 -3.11 -5.53
CA GLU A 185 -25.53 -3.73 -6.84
C GLU A 185 -24.29 -4.63 -7.00
N HIS A 186 -23.16 -4.26 -6.33
CA HIS A 186 -21.90 -4.97 -6.52
C HIS A 186 -21.47 -5.85 -5.32
N GLY A 187 -22.28 -5.84 -4.25
CA GLY A 187 -22.12 -6.73 -3.10
C GLY A 187 -20.95 -6.40 -2.18
N TYR A 188 -20.50 -5.16 -2.14
CA TYR A 188 -19.50 -4.72 -1.18
C TYR A 188 -20.11 -4.50 0.20
N THR A 189 -19.35 -4.82 1.24
CA THR A 189 -19.68 -4.44 2.61
C THR A 189 -19.17 -3.04 2.88
N GLU A 190 -20.07 -2.13 3.25
CA GLU A 190 -19.69 -0.79 3.67
C GLU A 190 -19.00 -0.82 5.02
N CYS A 191 -17.88 -0.09 5.13
CA CYS A 191 -17.07 0.02 6.33
C CYS A 191 -16.91 1.48 6.74
N TYR A 192 -16.99 1.74 8.03
CA TYR A 192 -16.51 2.97 8.63
C TYR A 192 -15.16 2.70 9.30
N VAL A 193 -14.12 3.41 8.88
CA VAL A 193 -12.74 3.15 9.26
C VAL A 193 -12.08 4.39 9.88
N PRO A 194 -11.03 4.22 10.71
CA PRO A 194 -10.23 5.33 11.20
C PRO A 194 -9.56 6.12 10.07
N TYR A 195 -9.57 7.45 10.15
CA TYR A 195 -8.87 8.33 9.21
C TYR A 195 -7.43 8.64 9.62
N ALA A 196 -7.08 8.33 10.87
CA ALA A 196 -5.72 8.39 11.38
C ALA A 196 -5.26 6.96 11.71
N VAL A 197 -4.17 6.52 11.11
CA VAL A 197 -3.65 5.16 11.21
C VAL A 197 -2.21 5.15 11.72
N ASN A 198 -1.76 4.03 12.25
CA ASN A 198 -0.37 3.82 12.65
C ASN A 198 0.53 3.51 11.43
N ALA A 199 1.84 3.60 11.64
CA ALA A 199 2.84 3.33 10.60
C ALA A 199 2.75 1.91 10.02
N ASP A 200 2.38 0.91 10.83
CA ASP A 200 2.32 -0.48 10.36
C ASP A 200 1.20 -0.70 9.35
N SER A 201 0.09 0.03 9.47
CA SER A 201 -0.97 0.01 8.46
C SER A 201 -0.50 0.56 7.11
N LEU A 202 0.32 1.60 7.12
CA LEU A 202 0.92 2.19 5.91
C LEU A 202 2.03 1.33 5.30
N LYS A 203 2.78 0.60 6.13
CA LYS A 203 3.72 -0.42 5.66
C LYS A 203 2.99 -1.58 4.99
N GLY A 204 1.87 -2.01 5.56
CA GLY A 204 1.04 -3.10 5.04
C GLY A 204 0.50 -2.86 3.62
N THR A 205 0.36 -1.60 3.22
CA THR A 205 -0.10 -1.20 1.87
C THR A 205 0.98 -0.49 1.04
N GLY A 206 2.24 -0.48 1.51
CA GLY A 206 3.40 -0.04 0.74
C GLY A 206 3.60 1.48 0.64
N GLN A 207 2.88 2.30 1.42
CA GLN A 207 3.15 3.75 1.46
C GLN A 207 4.42 4.06 2.25
N LEU A 208 4.68 3.35 3.34
CA LEU A 208 5.91 3.46 4.10
C LEU A 208 6.87 2.31 3.77
N PRO A 209 8.18 2.55 3.82
CA PRO A 209 8.86 3.84 4.15
C PRO A 209 8.98 4.80 2.96
N LYS A 210 8.78 4.33 1.73
CA LYS A 210 9.21 5.02 0.49
C LYS A 210 8.48 6.34 0.24
N PHE A 211 7.20 6.43 0.56
CA PHE A 211 6.34 7.57 0.24
C PHE A 211 5.98 8.40 1.47
N GLU A 212 6.82 8.40 2.50
CA GLU A 212 6.56 9.20 3.71
C GLU A 212 6.38 10.70 3.42
N GLY A 213 7.11 11.24 2.44
CA GLY A 213 6.98 12.63 2.00
C GLY A 213 5.62 12.99 1.42
N ASP A 214 4.83 12.01 0.99
CA ASP A 214 3.47 12.20 0.45
C ASP A 214 2.38 12.13 1.52
N LEU A 215 2.74 11.88 2.78
CA LEU A 215 1.81 11.68 3.88
C LEU A 215 1.69 12.93 4.76
N PHE A 216 0.51 13.11 5.35
CA PHE A 216 0.29 14.01 6.48
C PHE A 216 0.47 13.24 7.79
N ALA A 217 1.47 13.64 8.60
CA ALA A 217 1.65 13.13 9.95
C ALA A 217 0.85 13.96 10.95
N ALA A 218 0.23 13.29 11.92
CA ALA A 218 -0.52 13.90 13.00
C ALA A 218 0.13 13.56 14.34
N LYS A 219 0.29 14.54 15.22
CA LYS A 219 0.71 14.31 16.61
C LYS A 219 -0.54 14.18 17.48
N LYS A 220 -0.61 13.13 18.27
CA LYS A 220 -1.62 13.02 19.32
C LYS A 220 -1.30 14.06 20.40
N GLY A 221 -2.28 14.86 20.81
CA GLY A 221 -2.12 15.78 21.95
C GLY A 221 -1.80 14.99 23.22
N GLY A 222 -0.83 15.46 23.99
CA GLY A 222 -0.55 14.91 25.34
C GLY A 222 -1.71 15.19 26.27
N GLN A 223 -2.04 14.25 27.17
CA GLN A 223 -2.88 14.52 28.33
C GLN A 223 -1.97 15.09 29.44
N ASP A 224 -2.47 16.09 30.16
CA ASP A 224 -1.82 16.66 31.35
C ASP A 224 -0.40 17.24 31.14
N GLY A 225 -0.09 17.70 29.91
CA GLY A 225 1.21 18.33 29.60
C GLY A 225 2.37 17.35 29.42
N GLU A 226 2.14 16.06 29.45
CA GLU A 226 3.17 15.05 29.18
C GLU A 226 3.59 15.10 27.70
N PRO A 227 4.89 15.04 27.40
CA PRO A 227 5.37 14.95 26.03
C PRO A 227 4.87 13.68 25.37
N VAL A 228 4.28 13.79 24.18
CA VAL A 228 3.94 12.60 23.38
C VAL A 228 5.23 11.99 22.84
N PRO A 229 5.50 10.70 23.08
CA PRO A 229 6.68 10.04 22.51
C PRO A 229 6.69 10.14 20.97
N ASP A 230 7.84 10.42 20.37
CA ASP A 230 7.97 10.58 18.92
C ASP A 230 7.60 9.31 18.11
N ASN A 231 7.65 8.14 18.75
CA ASN A 231 7.29 6.86 18.13
C ASN A 231 5.77 6.58 18.04
N THR A 232 4.92 7.49 18.51
CA THR A 232 3.46 7.38 18.47
C THR A 232 2.82 8.21 17.37
N ALA A 233 3.56 8.56 16.33
CA ALA A 233 3.04 9.30 15.19
C ALA A 233 1.87 8.53 14.54
N LEU A 234 0.76 9.23 14.34
CA LEU A 234 -0.33 8.80 13.49
C LEU A 234 -0.22 9.53 12.15
N TYR A 235 -0.74 8.90 11.13
CA TYR A 235 -0.78 9.47 9.78
C TYR A 235 -2.24 9.58 9.33
N LEU A 236 -2.58 10.68 8.68
CA LEU A 236 -3.86 10.80 8.00
C LEU A 236 -3.84 9.90 6.75
N ILE A 237 -4.90 9.16 6.54
CA ILE A 237 -4.95 8.20 5.42
C ILE A 237 -4.90 8.89 4.06
N PRO A 238 -4.04 8.46 3.14
CA PRO A 238 -4.07 8.94 1.75
C PRO A 238 -5.17 8.28 0.91
N THR A 239 -5.76 7.22 1.44
CA THR A 239 -6.80 6.37 0.84
C THR A 239 -7.37 5.43 1.90
N SER A 240 -8.64 5.11 1.83
CA SER A 240 -9.24 4.08 2.70
C SER A 240 -8.80 2.65 2.33
N GLU A 241 -8.12 2.45 1.21
CA GLU A 241 -7.38 1.22 0.93
C GLU A 241 -6.49 0.80 2.11
N VAL A 242 -5.82 1.78 2.74
CA VAL A 242 -4.92 1.52 3.88
C VAL A 242 -5.65 0.79 5.01
N PRO A 243 -6.68 1.33 5.67
CA PRO A 243 -7.36 0.59 6.72
C PRO A 243 -8.08 -0.66 6.19
N LEU A 244 -8.73 -0.62 5.04
CA LEU A 244 -9.53 -1.75 4.52
C LEU A 244 -8.67 -2.98 4.22
N THR A 245 -7.53 -2.80 3.55
CA THR A 245 -6.64 -3.92 3.22
C THR A 245 -6.00 -4.53 4.48
N ASN A 246 -5.77 -3.72 5.51
CA ASN A 246 -5.21 -4.19 6.77
C ASN A 246 -6.20 -5.02 7.63
N PHE A 247 -7.45 -5.19 7.23
CA PHE A 247 -8.39 -6.10 7.92
C PHE A 247 -7.89 -7.55 7.92
N VAL A 248 -7.08 -7.92 6.95
CA VAL A 248 -6.51 -9.25 6.83
C VAL A 248 -4.99 -9.29 7.10
N ARG A 249 -4.40 -8.18 7.56
CA ARG A 249 -2.98 -8.17 7.95
C ARG A 249 -2.76 -9.13 9.12
N ASP A 250 -1.76 -9.99 8.99
CA ASP A 250 -1.38 -11.00 10.00
C ASP A 250 -2.52 -12.00 10.35
N VAL A 251 -3.48 -12.17 9.42
CA VAL A 251 -4.60 -13.10 9.58
C VAL A 251 -4.54 -14.17 8.51
N VAL A 252 -4.65 -15.42 8.91
CA VAL A 252 -4.87 -16.54 8.00
C VAL A 252 -6.36 -16.59 7.65
N THR A 253 -6.71 -16.14 6.46
CA THR A 253 -8.10 -16.11 5.99
C THR A 253 -8.48 -17.46 5.36
N PRO A 254 -9.52 -18.15 5.87
CA PRO A 254 -10.01 -19.37 5.23
C PRO A 254 -10.50 -19.09 3.82
N GLU A 255 -10.19 -19.97 2.87
CA GLU A 255 -10.60 -19.84 1.46
C GLU A 255 -12.13 -19.72 1.31
N ALA A 256 -12.89 -20.41 2.16
CA ALA A 256 -14.36 -20.35 2.15
C ALA A 256 -14.92 -18.95 2.47
N ASN A 257 -14.11 -18.04 3.02
CA ASN A 257 -14.51 -16.67 3.32
C ASN A 257 -14.18 -15.69 2.17
N LEU A 258 -13.57 -16.17 1.08
CA LEU A 258 -13.25 -15.36 -0.09
C LEU A 258 -14.35 -15.45 -1.16
N PRO A 259 -14.58 -14.37 -1.93
CA PRO A 259 -13.95 -13.07 -1.86
C PRO A 259 -14.47 -12.21 -0.70
N ILE A 260 -13.59 -11.38 -0.12
CA ILE A 260 -13.99 -10.31 0.81
C ILE A 260 -14.04 -9.01 -0.01
N LYS A 261 -15.20 -8.38 -0.08
CA LYS A 261 -15.43 -7.13 -0.81
C LYS A 261 -15.78 -6.03 0.17
N LEU A 262 -14.95 -4.99 0.25
CA LEU A 262 -15.08 -3.89 1.20
C LEU A 262 -15.14 -2.55 0.47
N THR A 263 -15.96 -1.63 0.96
CA THR A 263 -16.02 -0.25 0.46
C THR A 263 -16.12 0.73 1.61
N ALA A 264 -15.52 1.91 1.44
CA ALA A 264 -15.64 3.01 2.40
C ALA A 264 -15.62 4.35 1.69
N HIS A 265 -16.40 5.30 2.17
CA HIS A 265 -16.29 6.72 1.86
C HIS A 265 -15.47 7.40 2.95
N THR A 266 -14.34 8.00 2.59
CA THR A 266 -13.49 8.72 3.54
C THR A 266 -12.90 9.98 2.92
N PRO A 267 -12.61 11.02 3.73
CA PRO A 267 -11.61 12.01 3.36
C PRO A 267 -10.26 11.30 3.19
N CYS A 268 -9.47 11.78 2.23
CA CYS A 268 -8.13 11.32 1.92
C CYS A 268 -7.18 12.51 1.93
N PHE A 269 -5.95 12.29 2.41
CA PHE A 269 -4.97 13.36 2.61
C PHE A 269 -3.66 13.02 1.90
N ARG A 270 -3.23 13.89 0.98
CA ARG A 270 -1.97 13.73 0.24
C ARG A 270 -1.22 15.05 0.19
N SER A 271 0.08 15.04 0.48
CA SER A 271 0.91 16.25 0.39
C SER A 271 1.14 16.68 -1.06
N GLU A 272 0.85 15.78 -2.04
CA GLU A 272 1.02 16.05 -3.47
C GLU A 272 2.44 16.58 -3.78
N ALA A 273 3.44 16.01 -3.10
CA ALA A 273 4.84 16.37 -3.27
C ALA A 273 5.28 16.16 -4.74
N GLY A 274 5.87 17.18 -5.32
CA GLY A 274 6.34 17.13 -6.72
C GLY A 274 5.28 17.39 -7.79
N SER A 275 4.00 17.63 -7.44
CA SER A 275 2.99 18.02 -8.41
C SER A 275 3.10 19.51 -8.75
N GLY A 276 3.02 19.85 -10.05
CA GLY A 276 3.10 21.23 -10.54
C GLY A 276 2.32 21.43 -11.85
N GLY A 277 2.33 22.65 -12.37
CA GLY A 277 1.71 22.96 -13.65
C GLY A 277 0.20 23.18 -13.59
N ARG A 278 -0.52 22.75 -14.63
CA ARG A 278 -1.98 23.02 -14.77
C ARG A 278 -2.83 22.32 -13.72
N ASP A 279 -2.33 21.23 -13.14
CA ASP A 279 -3.05 20.39 -12.19
C ASP A 279 -3.27 21.02 -10.80
N ILE A 280 -2.61 22.15 -10.53
CA ILE A 280 -2.79 22.88 -9.25
C ILE A 280 -4.01 23.81 -9.23
N ARG A 281 -4.66 24.05 -10.39
CA ARG A 281 -5.85 24.90 -10.46
C ARG A 281 -7.11 24.14 -10.02
N GLY A 282 -7.87 24.75 -9.14
CA GLY A 282 -9.19 24.26 -8.71
C GLY A 282 -9.13 22.96 -7.91
N LEU A 283 -9.95 21.97 -8.26
CA LEU A 283 -10.13 20.70 -7.53
C LEU A 283 -9.27 19.54 -8.05
N ILE A 284 -8.42 19.76 -9.04
CA ILE A 284 -7.73 18.63 -9.73
C ILE A 284 -6.74 17.94 -8.79
N ARG A 285 -5.96 18.73 -8.01
CA ARG A 285 -5.01 18.20 -7.03
C ARG A 285 -5.14 18.92 -5.70
N GLN A 286 -5.80 18.27 -4.76
CA GLN A 286 -6.07 18.79 -3.43
C GLN A 286 -5.32 18.00 -2.36
N HIS A 287 -4.90 18.68 -1.28
CA HIS A 287 -4.36 18.04 -0.08
C HIS A 287 -5.41 17.22 0.67
N GLN A 288 -6.67 17.62 0.56
CA GLN A 288 -7.81 16.88 1.10
C GLN A 288 -8.87 16.71 0.01
N PHE A 289 -9.33 15.49 -0.18
CA PHE A 289 -10.43 15.13 -1.09
C PHE A 289 -11.16 13.90 -0.54
N ASP A 290 -12.35 13.64 -1.03
CA ASP A 290 -13.13 12.47 -0.63
C ASP A 290 -13.07 11.39 -1.70
N LYS A 291 -13.06 10.12 -1.26
CA LYS A 291 -13.05 8.95 -2.13
C LYS A 291 -13.98 7.86 -1.61
N VAL A 292 -14.73 7.26 -2.51
CA VAL A 292 -15.40 5.98 -2.28
C VAL A 292 -14.48 4.90 -2.82
N GLU A 293 -13.88 4.14 -1.93
CA GLU A 293 -12.88 3.12 -2.23
C GLU A 293 -13.50 1.76 -2.33
N MET A 294 -12.95 0.92 -3.20
CA MET A 294 -13.29 -0.50 -3.31
C MET A 294 -12.03 -1.34 -3.07
N VAL A 295 -12.13 -2.34 -2.20
CA VAL A 295 -11.07 -3.32 -1.96
C VAL A 295 -11.66 -4.72 -2.11
N GLN A 296 -10.97 -5.60 -2.83
CA GLN A 296 -11.29 -7.01 -2.89
C GLN A 296 -10.09 -7.85 -2.45
N ILE A 297 -10.34 -8.78 -1.53
CA ILE A 297 -9.39 -9.80 -1.12
C ILE A 297 -9.90 -11.10 -1.68
N VAL A 298 -9.12 -11.68 -2.59
CA VAL A 298 -9.52 -12.83 -3.40
C VAL A 298 -8.47 -13.93 -3.36
N HIS A 299 -8.82 -15.12 -3.79
CA HIS A 299 -7.83 -16.16 -4.07
C HIS A 299 -6.83 -15.65 -5.13
N PRO A 300 -5.50 -15.90 -4.99
CA PRO A 300 -4.49 -15.40 -5.93
C PRO A 300 -4.80 -15.67 -7.40
N ASP A 301 -5.31 -16.89 -7.72
CA ASP A 301 -5.66 -17.28 -9.09
C ASP A 301 -6.85 -16.49 -9.68
N LYS A 302 -7.56 -15.72 -8.85
CA LYS A 302 -8.71 -14.90 -9.22
C LYS A 302 -8.43 -13.40 -9.26
N SER A 303 -7.19 -12.98 -8.99
CA SER A 303 -6.84 -11.56 -8.84
C SER A 303 -7.08 -10.74 -10.11
N TYR A 304 -6.76 -11.26 -11.29
CA TYR A 304 -6.99 -10.56 -12.57
C TYR A 304 -8.46 -10.52 -12.97
N GLU A 305 -9.23 -11.58 -12.69
CA GLU A 305 -10.68 -11.57 -12.87
C GLU A 305 -11.35 -10.52 -11.95
N ALA A 306 -10.87 -10.42 -10.70
CA ALA A 306 -11.32 -9.41 -9.74
C ALA A 306 -10.95 -7.99 -10.16
N LEU A 307 -9.76 -7.77 -10.75
CA LEU A 307 -9.37 -6.48 -11.30
C LEU A 307 -10.34 -6.01 -12.40
N GLU A 308 -10.68 -6.91 -13.33
CA GLU A 308 -11.65 -6.60 -14.40
C GLU A 308 -13.07 -6.37 -13.84
N GLU A 309 -13.46 -7.11 -12.81
CA GLU A 309 -14.73 -6.89 -12.11
C GLU A 309 -14.75 -5.51 -11.44
N MET A 310 -13.71 -5.15 -10.68
CA MET A 310 -13.61 -3.84 -10.02
C MET A 310 -13.60 -2.69 -11.03
N THR A 311 -12.92 -2.87 -12.16
CA THR A 311 -12.93 -1.88 -13.25
C THR A 311 -14.36 -1.66 -13.75
N ARG A 312 -15.13 -2.73 -14.00
CA ARG A 312 -16.55 -2.62 -14.40
C ARG A 312 -17.40 -1.94 -13.33
N HIS A 313 -17.14 -2.17 -12.05
CA HIS A 313 -17.85 -1.49 -10.95
C HIS A 313 -17.58 0.03 -10.94
N ALA A 314 -16.34 0.44 -11.24
CA ALA A 314 -16.01 1.86 -11.39
C ALA A 314 -16.66 2.47 -12.64
N GLU A 315 -16.65 1.74 -13.77
CA GLU A 315 -17.31 2.15 -15.01
C GLU A 315 -18.84 2.33 -14.80
N ALA A 316 -19.48 1.45 -14.04
CA ALA A 316 -20.92 1.52 -13.76
C ALA A 316 -21.32 2.85 -13.08
N VAL A 317 -20.49 3.39 -12.20
CA VAL A 317 -20.71 4.70 -11.57
C VAL A 317 -20.73 5.80 -12.63
N LEU A 318 -19.73 5.84 -13.52
CA LEU A 318 -19.65 6.83 -14.60
C LEU A 318 -20.80 6.70 -15.60
N GLN A 319 -21.18 5.46 -15.94
CA GLN A 319 -22.30 5.17 -16.83
C GLN A 319 -23.62 5.67 -16.26
N LYS A 320 -23.88 5.42 -14.98
CA LYS A 320 -25.08 5.89 -14.29
C LYS A 320 -25.15 7.43 -14.20
N LEU A 321 -23.99 8.09 -14.12
CA LEU A 321 -23.89 9.55 -14.17
C LEU A 321 -23.92 10.11 -15.59
N GLY A 322 -23.92 9.26 -16.62
CA GLY A 322 -23.91 9.67 -18.04
C GLY A 322 -22.59 10.34 -18.46
N LEU A 323 -21.50 10.06 -17.76
CA LEU A 323 -20.18 10.66 -18.01
C LEU A 323 -19.37 9.81 -18.99
N PRO A 324 -18.91 10.37 -20.10
CA PRO A 324 -18.04 9.65 -21.05
C PRO A 324 -16.66 9.42 -20.42
N TYR A 325 -16.06 8.26 -20.73
CA TYR A 325 -14.75 7.88 -20.19
C TYR A 325 -13.95 6.99 -21.15
N ARG A 326 -12.70 6.81 -20.84
CA ARG A 326 -11.79 5.83 -21.45
C ARG A 326 -11.21 4.92 -20.37
N VAL A 327 -11.09 3.66 -20.67
CA VAL A 327 -10.30 2.70 -19.86
C VAL A 327 -8.93 2.58 -20.50
N MET A 328 -7.91 2.89 -19.73
CA MET A 328 -6.53 2.89 -20.19
C MET A 328 -5.75 1.79 -19.49
N SER A 329 -4.99 1.00 -20.24
CA SER A 329 -3.92 0.16 -19.68
C SER A 329 -2.68 1.03 -19.57
N LEU A 330 -2.21 1.25 -18.35
CA LEU A 330 -0.99 2.01 -18.12
C LEU A 330 0.22 1.20 -18.57
N CYS A 331 1.18 1.86 -19.20
CA CYS A 331 2.44 1.24 -19.59
C CYS A 331 3.40 1.12 -18.38
N THR A 332 4.45 0.34 -18.55
CA THR A 332 5.46 0.11 -17.51
C THR A 332 6.11 1.38 -16.97
N GLY A 333 6.16 2.46 -17.75
CA GLY A 333 6.69 3.76 -17.36
C GLY A 333 5.73 4.67 -16.59
N ASP A 334 4.42 4.38 -16.63
CA ASP A 334 3.38 5.20 -16.01
C ASP A 334 2.65 4.48 -14.87
N MET A 335 2.80 3.17 -14.74
CA MET A 335 2.17 2.39 -13.68
C MET A 335 2.73 2.71 -12.29
N GLY A 336 1.88 2.68 -11.27
CA GLY A 336 2.25 2.91 -9.88
C GLY A 336 3.19 1.86 -9.30
N PHE A 337 3.84 2.17 -8.18
CA PHE A 337 4.84 1.32 -7.54
C PHE A 337 4.29 -0.08 -7.15
N GLY A 338 3.10 -0.14 -6.57
CA GLY A 338 2.44 -1.38 -6.15
C GLY A 338 1.65 -2.09 -7.26
N ALA A 339 1.56 -1.51 -8.48
CA ALA A 339 0.84 -2.13 -9.58
C ALA A 339 1.64 -3.27 -10.22
N ALA A 340 0.91 -4.30 -10.69
CA ALA A 340 1.48 -5.50 -11.33
C ALA A 340 1.06 -5.65 -12.79
#